data_023b9a5df7e2a3e09b26c3db3a2d650b
#
_entry.id   023b9a5df7e2a3e09b26c3db3a2d650b
#
_cell.length_a   1.000
_cell.length_b   1.000
_cell.length_c   1.000
_cell.angle_alpha   90.00
_cell.angle_beta   90.00
_cell.angle_gamma   90.00
#
_symmetry.space_group_name_H-M   'P 1'
#
loop_
_entity.id
_entity.type
_entity.pdbx_description
1 polymer ?
#
loop_
_entity_poly.entity_id
_entity_poly.type
_entity_poly.pdbx_seq_one_letter_code
_entity_poly.pdbx_strand_id
1 'polypeptide(L)'
;MHPSEVVYLEHDGKVLLVDANGRGPAQPVKGRTDGSEALRFPTRKEVNAMGITYQEKNILRLRYADAEYTVVKAYPTIDWPENWAWKDACASDNAVHPVCRDAIYRSIHRLVSKVMVCNENGDVLMGRVERGHFRGFWTLPGGYMDHDEHPAVGCVRETLEEM
;
A
#
# COMPACT_ATOMS: atom_id res chain seq x y z
N MET A 1 -17.89 -10.17 2.29
CA MET A 1 -17.52 -10.12 0.86
C MET A 1 -17.06 -8.69 0.58
N HIS A 2 -15.86 -8.51 0.01
CA HIS A 2 -15.38 -7.18 -0.36
C HIS A 2 -16.13 -6.68 -1.60
N PRO A 3 -16.49 -5.38 -1.64
CA PRO A 3 -17.16 -4.81 -2.80
C PRO A 3 -16.24 -4.88 -4.04
N SER A 4 -16.81 -5.23 -5.19
CA SER A 4 -16.08 -5.30 -6.46
C SER A 4 -15.75 -3.92 -7.06
N GLU A 5 -16.46 -2.87 -6.65
CA GLU A 5 -16.18 -1.49 -7.00
C GLU A 5 -15.96 -0.65 -5.74
N VAL A 6 -14.84 0.05 -5.71
CA VAL A 6 -14.42 0.90 -4.59
C VAL A 6 -13.84 2.22 -5.08
N VAL A 7 -13.82 3.23 -4.22
CA VAL A 7 -13.30 4.56 -4.53
C VAL A 7 -12.00 4.79 -3.76
N TYR A 8 -10.93 5.04 -4.49
CA TYR A 8 -9.64 5.44 -3.96
C TYR A 8 -9.57 6.97 -3.87
N LEU A 9 -9.86 7.51 -2.71
CA LEU A 9 -9.69 8.93 -2.41
C LEU A 9 -8.32 9.18 -1.81
N GLU A 10 -7.57 10.08 -2.44
CA GLU A 10 -6.24 10.49 -2.01
C GLU A 10 -6.18 12.01 -1.88
N HIS A 11 -5.59 12.49 -0.79
CA HIS A 11 -5.27 13.88 -0.56
C HIS A 11 -3.98 13.98 0.26
N ASP A 12 -3.00 14.72 -0.25
CA ASP A 12 -1.74 15.03 0.42
C ASP A 12 -1.02 13.81 1.05
N GLY A 13 -0.90 12.73 0.26
CA GLY A 13 -0.24 11.50 0.69
C GLY A 13 -1.04 10.61 1.64
N LYS A 14 -2.28 10.99 1.97
CA LYS A 14 -3.19 10.21 2.78
C LYS A 14 -4.32 9.63 1.94
N VAL A 15 -4.88 8.52 2.41
CA VAL A 15 -5.98 7.80 1.75
C VAL A 15 -7.12 7.54 2.72
N LEU A 16 -8.35 7.59 2.22
CA LEU A 16 -9.53 7.20 2.97
C LEU A 16 -9.68 5.68 2.96
N LEU A 17 -9.62 5.09 4.16
CA LEU A 17 -9.98 3.70 4.39
C LEU A 17 -11.22 3.62 5.27
N VAL A 18 -11.96 2.53 5.13
CA VAL A 18 -13.07 2.14 5.98
C VAL A 18 -12.86 0.72 6.51
N ASP A 19 -13.51 0.39 7.62
CA ASP A 19 -13.56 -0.97 8.14
C ASP A 19 -14.43 -1.90 7.27
N ALA A 20 -14.54 -3.17 7.65
CA ALA A 20 -15.35 -4.16 6.95
C ALA A 20 -16.84 -3.77 6.84
N ASN A 21 -17.35 -2.95 7.79
CA ASN A 21 -18.73 -2.48 7.85
C ASN A 21 -18.93 -1.15 7.09
N GLY A 22 -17.89 -0.61 6.45
CA GLY A 22 -17.94 0.67 5.74
C GLY A 22 -17.87 1.90 6.64
N ARG A 23 -17.43 1.75 7.89
CA ARG A 23 -17.27 2.86 8.82
C ARG A 23 -15.86 3.44 8.71
N GLY A 24 -15.74 4.75 8.63
CA GLY A 24 -14.45 5.44 8.51
C GLY A 24 -14.55 6.92 8.83
N PRO A 25 -13.43 7.63 8.75
CA PRO A 25 -12.08 7.17 8.38
C PRO A 25 -11.50 6.11 9.33
N ALA A 26 -10.88 5.07 8.78
CA ALA A 26 -10.20 4.04 9.54
C ALA A 26 -8.69 4.04 9.23
N GLN A 27 -7.88 3.65 10.21
CA GLN A 27 -6.43 3.61 10.07
C GLN A 27 -5.88 2.25 10.50
N PRO A 28 -4.78 1.77 9.89
CA PRO A 28 -4.05 0.63 10.41
C PRO A 28 -3.59 0.89 11.85
N VAL A 29 -3.71 -0.10 12.71
CA VAL A 29 -3.21 -0.03 14.08
C VAL A 29 -1.68 -0.15 14.05
N LYS A 30 -0.97 0.66 14.88
CA LYS A 30 0.48 0.54 15.00
C LYS A 30 0.88 -0.89 15.39
N GLY A 31 1.85 -1.46 14.69
CA GLY A 31 2.38 -2.78 15.00
C GLY A 31 2.13 -3.83 13.92
N ARG A 32 1.55 -3.45 12.79
CA ARG A 32 1.35 -4.31 11.62
C ARG A 32 0.71 -5.65 11.98
N THR A 33 -0.61 -5.62 12.17
CA THR A 33 -1.37 -6.84 12.45
C THR A 33 -1.34 -7.81 11.28
N ASP A 34 -1.17 -9.10 11.58
CA ASP A 34 -1.24 -10.15 10.57
C ASP A 34 -2.65 -10.31 10.03
N GLY A 35 -2.79 -10.06 8.73
CA GLY A 35 -3.70 -10.74 7.84
C GLY A 35 -5.20 -10.65 8.05
N SER A 36 -5.75 -9.64 8.73
CA SER A 36 -7.21 -9.56 8.88
C SER A 36 -7.93 -8.98 7.64
N GLU A 37 -7.20 -8.29 6.73
CA GLU A 37 -7.79 -7.57 5.58
C GLU A 37 -9.03 -6.74 5.96
N ALA A 38 -9.02 -6.21 7.18
CA ALA A 38 -10.19 -5.56 7.80
C ALA A 38 -10.46 -4.17 7.24
N LEU A 39 -9.44 -3.55 6.61
CA LEU A 39 -9.50 -2.20 6.08
C LEU A 39 -9.53 -2.22 4.56
N ARG A 40 -10.39 -1.39 3.98
CA ARG A 40 -10.55 -1.28 2.53
C ARG A 40 -10.88 0.13 2.08
N PHE A 41 -10.85 0.37 0.78
CA PHE A 41 -11.43 1.59 0.22
C PHE A 41 -12.95 1.58 0.38
N PRO A 42 -13.57 2.76 0.56
CA PRO A 42 -15.02 2.88 0.59
C PRO A 42 -15.65 2.64 -0.78
N THR A 43 -16.91 2.27 -0.78
CA THR A 43 -17.78 2.32 -1.96
C THR A 43 -18.27 3.76 -2.20
N ARG A 44 -18.81 4.05 -3.39
CA ARG A 44 -19.45 5.35 -3.68
C ARG A 44 -20.53 5.71 -2.67
N LYS A 45 -21.35 4.71 -2.26
CA LYS A 45 -22.41 4.90 -1.27
C LYS A 45 -21.86 5.33 0.09
N GLU A 46 -20.75 4.71 0.53
CA GLU A 46 -20.10 5.04 1.80
C GLU A 46 -19.45 6.43 1.75
N VAL A 47 -18.80 6.80 0.66
CA VAL A 47 -18.25 8.15 0.47
C VAL A 47 -19.35 9.21 0.52
N ASN A 48 -20.45 8.97 -0.17
CA ASN A 48 -21.60 9.89 -0.17
C ASN A 48 -22.23 10.01 1.23
N ALA A 49 -22.32 8.90 1.98
CA ALA A 49 -22.82 8.92 3.35
C ALA A 49 -21.94 9.70 4.32
N MET A 50 -20.62 9.81 4.03
CA MET A 50 -19.69 10.67 4.77
C MET A 50 -19.76 12.15 4.34
N GLY A 51 -20.59 12.50 3.35
CA GLY A 51 -20.71 13.86 2.84
C GLY A 51 -19.50 14.35 2.05
N ILE A 52 -18.62 13.44 1.59
CA ILE A 52 -17.43 13.81 0.85
C ILE A 52 -17.77 13.91 -0.64
N THR A 53 -17.57 15.09 -1.22
CA THR A 53 -17.61 15.32 -2.66
C THR A 53 -16.23 15.09 -3.26
N TYR A 54 -16.17 14.59 -4.50
CA TYR A 54 -14.91 14.27 -5.16
C TYR A 54 -15.02 14.34 -6.67
N GLN A 55 -13.86 14.50 -7.32
CA GLN A 55 -13.71 14.44 -8.77
C GLN A 55 -13.01 13.15 -9.17
N GLU A 56 -13.62 12.34 -10.01
CA GLU A 56 -13.01 11.13 -10.56
C GLU A 56 -11.87 11.48 -11.52
N LYS A 57 -10.77 10.75 -11.44
CA LYS A 57 -9.59 10.93 -12.27
C LYS A 57 -9.45 9.82 -13.31
N ASN A 58 -9.36 8.58 -12.85
CA ASN A 58 -9.21 7.40 -13.69
C ASN A 58 -9.70 6.15 -12.97
N ILE A 59 -9.77 5.05 -13.71
CA ILE A 59 -10.20 3.75 -13.21
C ILE A 59 -9.05 2.76 -13.35
N LEU A 60 -8.75 2.04 -12.25
CA LEU A 60 -7.84 0.89 -12.25
C LEU A 60 -8.68 -0.39 -12.20
N ARG A 61 -8.34 -1.35 -13.04
CA ARG A 61 -8.88 -2.71 -12.96
C ARG A 61 -7.80 -3.62 -12.40
N LEU A 62 -8.09 -4.24 -11.26
CA LEU A 62 -7.15 -5.07 -10.53
C LEU A 62 -7.75 -6.46 -10.35
N ARG A 63 -6.90 -7.48 -10.33
CA ARG A 63 -7.31 -8.86 -10.11
C ARG A 63 -6.68 -9.40 -8.83
N TYR A 64 -7.50 -10.00 -7.99
CA TYR A 64 -7.04 -10.65 -6.76
C TYR A 64 -7.92 -11.86 -6.44
N ALA A 65 -7.33 -13.03 -6.13
CA ALA A 65 -8.03 -14.28 -5.78
C ALA A 65 -9.19 -14.61 -6.74
N ASP A 66 -8.90 -14.62 -8.05
CA ASP A 66 -9.83 -14.89 -9.16
C ASP A 66 -11.01 -13.93 -9.30
N ALA A 67 -11.05 -12.83 -8.54
CA ALA A 67 -12.02 -11.77 -8.67
C ALA A 67 -11.42 -10.52 -9.33
N GLU A 68 -12.24 -9.81 -10.11
CA GLU A 68 -11.90 -8.51 -10.67
C GLU A 68 -12.47 -7.39 -9.80
N TYR A 69 -11.66 -6.35 -9.61
CA TYR A 69 -12.00 -5.18 -8.83
C TYR A 69 -11.86 -3.92 -9.68
N THR A 70 -12.83 -3.04 -9.56
CA THR A 70 -12.79 -1.70 -10.14
C THR A 70 -12.44 -0.70 -9.05
N VAL A 71 -11.29 -0.06 -9.17
CA VAL A 71 -10.86 1.00 -8.24
C VAL A 71 -10.97 2.34 -8.96
N VAL A 72 -11.92 3.14 -8.56
CA VAL A 72 -12.13 4.50 -9.08
C VAL A 72 -11.21 5.45 -8.34
N LYS A 73 -10.16 5.92 -8.99
CA LYS A 73 -9.24 6.89 -8.43
C LYS A 73 -9.84 8.29 -8.52
N ALA A 74 -9.89 9.00 -7.39
CA ALA A 74 -10.55 10.30 -7.30
C ALA A 74 -9.86 11.23 -6.30
N TYR A 75 -10.08 12.54 -6.48
CA TYR A 75 -9.63 13.58 -5.57
C TYR A 75 -10.81 14.15 -4.79
N PRO A 76 -10.76 14.13 -3.45
CA PRO A 76 -11.81 14.71 -2.63
C PRO A 76 -11.75 16.24 -2.65
N THR A 77 -12.90 16.88 -2.52
CA THR A 77 -13.02 18.33 -2.30
C THR A 77 -13.10 18.56 -0.78
N ILE A 78 -11.95 18.56 -0.12
CA ILE A 78 -11.80 18.77 1.34
C ILE A 78 -10.60 19.67 1.58
N ASP A 79 -10.61 20.39 2.70
CA ASP A 79 -9.46 21.23 3.09
C ASP A 79 -8.29 20.39 3.60
N TRP A 80 -8.57 19.40 4.46
CA TRP A 80 -7.57 18.52 5.04
C TRP A 80 -8.13 17.12 5.32
N PRO A 81 -7.37 16.03 5.06
CA PRO A 81 -7.80 14.65 5.31
C PRO A 81 -7.59 14.26 6.78
N GLU A 82 -8.42 14.78 7.69
CA GLU A 82 -8.36 14.41 9.10
C GLU A 82 -8.60 12.93 9.29
N ASN A 83 -7.76 12.29 10.12
CA ASN A 83 -7.85 10.87 10.45
C ASN A 83 -7.75 9.91 9.26
N TRP A 84 -7.30 10.38 8.09
CA TRP A 84 -6.99 9.49 6.98
C TRP A 84 -5.61 8.84 7.18
N ALA A 85 -5.45 7.65 6.62
CA ALA A 85 -4.23 6.87 6.77
C ALA A 85 -3.14 7.31 5.78
N TRP A 86 -1.88 7.32 6.21
CA TRP A 86 -0.75 7.54 5.30
C TRP A 86 -0.60 6.38 4.31
N LYS A 87 -0.39 6.69 3.05
CA LYS A 87 -0.22 5.69 1.97
C LYS A 87 0.86 4.66 2.30
N ASP A 88 1.97 5.11 2.82
CA ASP A 88 3.11 4.26 3.16
C ASP A 88 2.77 3.20 4.21
N ALA A 89 2.07 3.62 5.25
CA ALA A 89 1.59 2.70 6.28
C ALA A 89 0.62 1.67 5.68
N CYS A 90 -0.31 2.13 4.83
CA CYS A 90 -1.31 1.26 4.21
C CYS A 90 -0.71 0.23 3.25
N ALA A 91 0.26 0.63 2.42
CA ALA A 91 0.87 -0.24 1.41
C ALA A 91 1.61 -1.43 2.04
N SER A 92 2.11 -1.28 3.27
CA SER A 92 2.91 -2.30 3.98
C SER A 92 2.14 -3.05 5.06
N ASP A 93 0.87 -2.72 5.34
CA ASP A 93 0.08 -3.33 6.42
C ASP A 93 -0.88 -4.41 5.89
N ASN A 94 -0.81 -5.61 6.48
CA ASN A 94 -1.68 -6.73 6.09
C ASN A 94 -3.13 -6.58 6.57
N ALA A 95 -3.43 -5.63 7.44
CA ALA A 95 -4.81 -5.26 7.77
C ALA A 95 -5.54 -4.59 6.60
N VAL A 96 -4.79 -4.03 5.64
CA VAL A 96 -5.36 -3.40 4.44
C VAL A 96 -5.56 -4.44 3.33
N HIS A 97 -6.74 -4.44 2.73
CA HIS A 97 -7.08 -5.38 1.66
C HIS A 97 -6.07 -5.32 0.49
N PRO A 98 -5.63 -6.47 -0.07
CA PRO A 98 -4.58 -6.53 -1.09
C PRO A 98 -4.82 -5.65 -2.32
N VAL A 99 -6.07 -5.55 -2.80
CA VAL A 99 -6.43 -4.65 -3.90
C VAL A 99 -6.15 -3.18 -3.56
N CYS A 100 -6.41 -2.78 -2.31
CA CYS A 100 -6.12 -1.41 -1.85
C CYS A 100 -4.61 -1.19 -1.76
N ARG A 101 -3.85 -2.16 -1.23
CA ARG A 101 -2.38 -2.09 -1.19
C ARG A 101 -1.77 -1.97 -2.58
N ASP A 102 -2.26 -2.75 -3.56
CA ASP A 102 -1.80 -2.67 -4.96
C ASP A 102 -2.09 -1.29 -5.56
N ALA A 103 -3.30 -0.77 -5.42
CA ALA A 103 -3.66 0.55 -5.93
C ALA A 103 -2.84 1.68 -5.29
N ILE A 104 -2.60 1.61 -3.97
CA ILE A 104 -1.76 2.56 -3.25
C ILE A 104 -0.32 2.47 -3.72
N TYR A 105 0.25 1.24 -3.78
CA TYR A 105 1.63 1.02 -4.20
C TYR A 105 1.91 1.62 -5.59
N ARG A 106 0.98 1.47 -6.54
CA ARG A 106 1.07 2.07 -7.88
C ARG A 106 1.04 3.61 -7.88
N SER A 107 0.69 4.24 -6.77
CA SER A 107 0.65 5.71 -6.61
C SER A 107 1.85 6.27 -5.83
N ILE A 108 2.76 5.41 -5.37
CA ILE A 108 3.94 5.78 -4.58
C ILE A 108 5.18 5.69 -5.48
N HIS A 109 5.97 6.77 -5.51
CA HIS A 109 7.29 6.78 -6.14
C HIS A 109 8.35 6.84 -5.05
N ARG A 110 9.09 5.74 -4.87
CA ARG A 110 10.16 5.63 -3.88
C ARG A 110 11.45 5.15 -4.54
N LEU A 111 12.55 5.73 -4.10
CA LEU A 111 13.86 5.22 -4.43
C LEU A 111 14.13 3.97 -3.58
N VAL A 112 14.56 2.90 -4.24
CA VAL A 112 14.89 1.62 -3.61
C VAL A 112 16.32 1.25 -3.97
N SER A 113 17.11 0.85 -2.99
CA SER A 113 18.41 0.24 -3.22
C SER A 113 18.31 -1.29 -3.05
N LYS A 114 18.99 -2.02 -3.93
CA LYS A 114 19.06 -3.49 -3.89
C LYS A 114 20.50 -3.97 -4.06
N VAL A 115 20.87 -5.00 -3.30
CA VAL A 115 22.20 -5.62 -3.36
C VAL A 115 22.08 -6.99 -4.02
N MET A 116 22.96 -7.26 -4.93
CA MET A 116 23.14 -8.60 -5.50
C MET A 116 24.32 -9.27 -4.81
N VAL A 117 24.04 -10.25 -3.97
CA VAL A 117 25.06 -11.07 -3.30
C VAL A 117 25.15 -12.40 -4.01
N CYS A 118 26.34 -12.73 -4.51
CA CYS A 118 26.60 -13.99 -5.19
C CYS A 118 27.59 -14.84 -4.42
N ASN A 119 27.41 -16.17 -4.46
CA ASN A 119 28.40 -17.11 -3.97
C ASN A 119 29.48 -17.39 -5.04
N GLU A 120 30.44 -18.23 -4.73
CA GLU A 120 31.55 -18.61 -5.63
C GLU A 120 31.05 -19.35 -6.91
N ASN A 121 29.89 -19.99 -6.85
CA ASN A 121 29.25 -20.67 -7.99
C ASN A 121 28.42 -19.75 -8.86
N GLY A 122 28.23 -18.48 -8.45
CA GLY A 122 27.38 -17.50 -9.15
C GLY A 122 25.89 -17.56 -8.77
N ASP A 123 25.51 -18.32 -7.74
CA ASP A 123 24.14 -18.33 -7.24
C ASP A 123 23.86 -17.00 -6.50
N VAL A 124 22.65 -16.48 -6.68
CA VAL A 124 22.22 -15.20 -6.13
C VAL A 124 21.39 -15.41 -4.85
N LEU A 125 21.74 -14.66 -3.78
CA LEU A 125 20.96 -14.64 -2.55
C LEU A 125 19.65 -13.89 -2.77
N MET A 126 18.54 -14.52 -2.42
CA MET A 126 17.20 -13.91 -2.45
C MET A 126 16.46 -14.15 -1.14
N GLY A 127 15.72 -13.14 -0.68
CA GLY A 127 14.81 -13.21 0.46
C GLY A 127 13.36 -13.36 0.02
N ARG A 128 12.54 -14.07 0.82
CA ARG A 128 11.10 -14.13 0.58
C ARG A 128 10.40 -13.02 1.36
N VAL A 129 9.61 -12.21 0.65
CA VAL A 129 8.87 -11.10 1.28
C VAL A 129 7.75 -11.64 2.17
N GLU A 130 7.75 -11.27 3.44
CA GLU A 130 6.79 -11.75 4.43
C GLU A 130 5.53 -10.88 4.55
N ARG A 131 5.59 -9.61 4.12
CA ARG A 131 4.51 -8.63 4.32
C ARG A 131 4.39 -7.62 3.19
N GLY A 132 3.27 -6.89 3.16
CA GLY A 132 3.01 -5.82 2.21
C GLY A 132 2.57 -6.32 0.83
N HIS A 133 2.70 -5.44 -0.17
CA HIS A 133 2.22 -5.67 -1.53
C HIS A 133 2.85 -6.90 -2.20
N PHE A 134 4.14 -7.13 -1.99
CA PHE A 134 4.91 -8.22 -2.59
C PHE A 134 5.00 -9.48 -1.72
N ARG A 135 4.12 -9.66 -0.75
CA ARG A 135 4.13 -10.84 0.12
C ARG A 135 4.17 -12.14 -0.68
N GLY A 136 5.13 -13.01 -0.34
CA GLY A 136 5.34 -14.31 -0.98
C GLY A 136 6.25 -14.30 -2.20
N PHE A 137 6.61 -13.13 -2.72
CA PHE A 137 7.58 -13.00 -3.82
C PHE A 137 9.01 -13.10 -3.29
N TRP A 138 9.93 -13.50 -4.17
CA TRP A 138 11.35 -13.48 -3.93
C TRP A 138 11.94 -12.16 -4.40
N THR A 139 12.84 -11.57 -3.61
CA THR A 139 13.51 -10.31 -3.92
C THR A 139 14.97 -10.33 -3.52
N LEU A 140 15.78 -9.49 -4.13
CA LEU A 140 17.13 -9.20 -3.64
C LEU A 140 17.06 -8.48 -2.30
N PRO A 141 18.04 -8.66 -1.39
CA PRO A 141 18.16 -7.86 -0.18
C PRO A 141 18.19 -6.36 -0.48
N GLY A 142 17.60 -5.54 0.40
CA GLY A 142 17.57 -4.10 0.28
C GLY A 142 16.16 -3.52 0.39
N GLY A 143 16.06 -2.21 0.63
CA GLY A 143 14.83 -1.53 0.95
C GLY A 143 14.78 -0.09 0.45
N TYR A 144 13.92 0.69 1.09
CA TYR A 144 13.71 2.09 0.75
C TYR A 144 14.86 2.98 1.25
N MET A 145 15.24 3.92 0.40
CA MET A 145 16.23 4.95 0.74
C MET A 145 15.63 5.98 1.70
N ASP A 146 16.43 6.45 2.65
CA ASP A 146 16.12 7.62 3.45
C ASP A 146 16.36 8.92 2.67
N HIS A 147 15.73 10.01 3.10
CA HIS A 147 15.66 11.27 2.33
C HIS A 147 17.03 11.84 1.94
N ASP A 148 18.00 11.80 2.84
CA ASP A 148 19.35 12.38 2.70
C ASP A 148 20.45 11.32 2.66
N GLU A 149 20.08 10.08 2.39
CA GLU A 149 21.00 8.96 2.34
C GLU A 149 21.57 8.76 0.92
N HIS A 150 22.89 8.62 0.84
CA HIS A 150 23.51 8.22 -0.44
C HIS A 150 23.15 6.76 -0.79
N PRO A 151 22.81 6.43 -2.06
CA PRO A 151 22.37 5.09 -2.45
C PRO A 151 23.28 3.93 -2.00
N ALA A 152 24.59 4.12 -2.02
CA ALA A 152 25.53 3.10 -1.56
C ALA A 152 25.45 2.88 -0.02
N VAL A 153 25.17 3.94 0.75
CA VAL A 153 25.01 3.85 2.21
C VAL A 153 23.69 3.13 2.53
N GLY A 154 22.60 3.51 1.86
CA GLY A 154 21.31 2.82 2.02
C GLY A 154 21.38 1.34 1.67
N CYS A 155 22.09 0.99 0.61
CA CYS A 155 22.36 -0.41 0.27
C CYS A 155 23.01 -1.20 1.42
N VAL A 156 24.04 -0.63 2.03
CA VAL A 156 24.76 -1.28 3.15
C VAL A 156 23.85 -1.40 4.38
N ARG A 157 23.15 -0.30 4.75
CA ARG A 157 22.24 -0.29 5.90
C ARG A 157 21.16 -1.36 5.76
N GLU A 158 20.39 -1.33 4.66
CA GLU A 158 19.31 -2.29 4.42
C GLU A 158 19.80 -3.74 4.38
N THR A 159 20.99 -3.98 3.81
CA THR A 159 21.56 -5.34 3.79
C THR A 159 21.90 -5.82 5.17
N LEU A 160 22.44 -4.96 6.05
CA LEU A 160 22.75 -5.31 7.44
C LEU A 160 21.50 -5.51 8.30
N GLU A 161 20.39 -4.86 7.96
CA GLU A 161 19.11 -5.02 8.66
C GLU A 161 18.39 -6.32 8.30
N GLU A 162 18.60 -6.83 7.06
CA GLU A 162 17.90 -8.00 6.53
C GLU A 162 18.71 -9.31 6.60
N MET A 163 20.02 -9.25 6.88
CA MET A 163 20.94 -10.41 6.93
C MET A 163 21.52 -10.64 8.33
#